data_17426e52c427c4ecfe6001b7c2e6a957
#
_entry.id   17426e52c427c4ecfe6001b7c2e6a957
#
_cell.length_a   1.000
_cell.length_b   1.000
_cell.length_c   1.000
_cell.angle_alpha   90.00
_cell.angle_beta   90.00
_cell.angle_gamma   90.00
#
_symmetry.space_group_name_H-M   'P 1'
#
loop_
_entity.id
_entity.type
_entity.pdbx_description
1 polymer ?
#
loop_
_entity_poly.entity_id
_entity_poly.type
_entity_poly.pdbx_seq_one_letter_code
_entity_poly.pdbx_strand_id
1 'polypeptide(L)'
;MAPSAEDSGLAESIQTQLRKGVLELCVLTLLSHADAYGYEIASRLMADVGMGEGTIYPLMRRMQDDGLVSTYLVEAPGGPPRKYYRMTEAGRTTLKLQREEWKGFMASVEKMLGDAS
;
A
#
# COMPACT_ATOMS: atom_id res chain seq x y z
N MET A 1 -21.74 -14.76 18.51
CA MET A 1 -21.20 -16.08 18.20
C MET A 1 -19.79 -15.92 17.64
N ALA A 2 -18.83 -16.65 18.20
CA ALA A 2 -17.47 -16.56 17.71
C ALA A 2 -17.39 -17.17 16.30
N PRO A 3 -16.61 -16.56 15.36
CA PRO A 3 -16.46 -17.14 14.03
C PRO A 3 -15.71 -18.47 14.09
N SER A 4 -16.07 -19.37 13.19
CA SER A 4 -15.36 -20.63 13.06
C SER A 4 -13.98 -20.37 12.40
N ALA A 5 -13.10 -21.38 12.42
CA ALA A 5 -11.81 -21.28 11.73
C ALA A 5 -12.01 -21.03 10.23
N GLU A 6 -13.05 -21.61 9.62
CA GLU A 6 -13.38 -21.39 8.22
C GLU A 6 -13.79 -19.95 7.97
N ASP A 7 -14.60 -19.37 8.87
CA ASP A 7 -15.02 -17.97 8.75
C ASP A 7 -13.83 -17.02 8.90
N SER A 8 -12.90 -17.33 9.79
CA SER A 8 -11.69 -16.53 9.96
C SER A 8 -10.81 -16.55 8.71
N GLY A 9 -10.61 -17.73 8.10
CA GLY A 9 -9.86 -17.87 6.87
C GLY A 9 -10.54 -17.16 5.71
N LEU A 10 -11.85 -17.21 5.63
CA LEU A 10 -12.63 -16.51 4.62
C LEU A 10 -12.52 -14.99 4.79
N ALA A 11 -12.62 -14.50 6.02
CA ALA A 11 -12.48 -13.08 6.31
C ALA A 11 -11.10 -12.55 5.88
N GLU A 12 -10.03 -13.28 6.17
CA GLU A 12 -8.68 -12.91 5.74
C GLU A 12 -8.56 -12.87 4.23
N SER A 13 -9.14 -13.84 3.53
CA SER A 13 -9.14 -13.87 2.07
C SER A 13 -9.88 -12.67 1.48
N ILE A 14 -11.03 -12.32 2.02
CA ILE A 14 -11.81 -11.16 1.60
C ILE A 14 -11.02 -9.87 1.83
N GLN A 15 -10.42 -9.71 3.01
CA GLN A 15 -9.61 -8.53 3.32
C GLN A 15 -8.44 -8.38 2.34
N THR A 16 -7.76 -9.47 2.03
CA THR A 16 -6.65 -9.45 1.09
C THR A 16 -7.10 -8.95 -0.27
N GLN A 17 -8.24 -9.43 -0.77
CA GLN A 17 -8.77 -9.00 -2.04
C GLN A 17 -9.20 -7.55 -2.05
N LEU A 18 -9.84 -7.09 -0.98
CA LEU A 18 -10.26 -5.70 -0.87
C LEU A 18 -9.08 -4.74 -0.86
N ARG A 19 -7.97 -5.14 -0.23
CA ARG A 19 -6.77 -4.31 -0.13
C ARG A 19 -5.93 -4.32 -1.41
N LYS A 20 -5.99 -5.40 -2.16
CA LYS A 20 -5.07 -5.67 -3.28
C LYS A 20 -5.00 -4.53 -4.30
N GLY A 21 -6.11 -3.90 -4.59
CA GLY A 21 -6.17 -2.84 -5.60
C GLY A 21 -5.71 -1.47 -5.10
N VAL A 22 -5.47 -1.30 -3.79
CA VAL A 22 -5.16 0.02 -3.23
C VAL A 22 -3.79 0.10 -2.59
N LEU A 23 -3.02 -0.98 -2.57
CA LEU A 23 -1.73 -1.00 -1.90
C LEU A 23 -0.72 -0.06 -2.55
N GLU A 24 -0.70 -0.03 -3.87
CA GLU A 24 0.18 0.87 -4.62
C GLU A 24 -0.16 2.33 -4.29
N LEU A 25 -1.45 2.65 -4.25
CA LEU A 25 -1.93 3.97 -3.83
C LEU A 25 -1.45 4.32 -2.41
N CYS A 26 -1.50 3.35 -1.49
CA CYS A 26 -1.04 3.56 -0.11
C CYS A 26 0.45 3.83 -0.04
N VAL A 27 1.27 3.06 -0.76
CA VAL A 27 2.72 3.27 -0.79
C VAL A 27 3.05 4.64 -1.38
N LEU A 28 2.44 4.99 -2.51
CA LEU A 28 2.66 6.28 -3.14
C LEU A 28 2.24 7.44 -2.23
N THR A 29 1.12 7.28 -1.53
CA THR A 29 0.65 8.29 -0.59
C THR A 29 1.67 8.52 0.52
N LEU A 30 2.21 7.45 1.08
CA LEU A 30 3.23 7.55 2.11
C LEU A 30 4.47 8.28 1.60
N LEU A 31 4.94 7.91 0.40
CA LEU A 31 6.13 8.52 -0.20
C LEU A 31 5.89 9.95 -0.70
N SER A 32 4.64 10.36 -0.88
CA SER A 32 4.33 11.75 -1.23
C SER A 32 4.64 12.72 -0.10
N HIS A 33 4.68 12.22 1.13
CA HIS A 33 4.98 13.05 2.30
C HIS A 33 6.48 13.12 2.58
N ALA A 34 7.21 12.02 2.42
CA ALA A 34 8.65 11.97 2.62
C ALA A 34 9.19 10.66 2.05
N ASP A 35 10.46 10.67 1.66
CA ASP A 35 11.18 9.45 1.33
C ASP A 35 11.23 8.56 2.56
N ALA A 36 11.24 7.25 2.36
CA ALA A 36 11.25 6.31 3.47
C ALA A 36 12.00 5.04 3.07
N TYR A 37 12.63 4.38 4.05
CA TYR A 37 13.27 3.11 3.76
C TYR A 37 12.27 1.96 3.91
N GLY A 38 12.64 0.79 3.33
CA GLY A 38 11.71 -0.34 3.20
C GLY A 38 11.01 -0.74 4.48
N TYR A 39 11.77 -0.82 5.59
CA TYR A 39 11.18 -1.21 6.87
C TYR A 39 10.15 -0.20 7.37
N GLU A 40 10.40 1.11 7.19
CA GLU A 40 9.43 2.14 7.57
C GLU A 40 8.13 2.00 6.79
N ILE A 41 8.25 1.78 5.48
CA ILE A 41 7.08 1.59 4.61
C ILE A 41 6.29 0.37 5.08
N ALA A 42 6.96 -0.75 5.28
CA ALA A 42 6.31 -1.98 5.70
C ALA A 42 5.64 -1.84 7.08
N SER A 43 6.33 -1.22 8.03
CA SER A 43 5.80 -0.99 9.37
C SER A 43 4.56 -0.11 9.36
N ARG A 44 4.60 0.96 8.57
CA ARG A 44 3.50 1.90 8.48
C ARG A 44 2.27 1.24 7.84
N LEU A 45 2.47 0.47 6.77
CA LEU A 45 1.36 -0.19 6.11
C LEU A 45 0.79 -1.33 6.93
N MET A 46 1.62 -2.02 7.72
CA MET A 46 1.11 -3.00 8.66
C MET A 46 0.23 -2.32 9.72
N ALA A 47 0.67 -1.21 10.28
CA ALA A 47 -0.07 -0.48 11.30
C ALA A 47 -1.36 0.14 10.77
N ASP A 48 -1.31 0.75 9.59
CA ASP A 48 -2.43 1.53 9.06
C ASP A 48 -3.45 0.70 8.27
N VAL A 49 -2.98 -0.31 7.51
CA VAL A 49 -3.87 -1.09 6.65
C VAL A 49 -3.71 -2.60 6.82
N GLY A 50 -2.91 -3.05 7.76
CA GLY A 50 -2.77 -4.47 8.08
C GLY A 50 -2.08 -5.30 7.02
N MET A 51 -1.17 -4.72 6.22
CA MET A 51 -0.45 -5.44 5.18
C MET A 51 0.94 -5.85 5.65
N GLY A 52 1.27 -7.13 5.47
CA GLY A 52 2.53 -7.69 5.93
C GLY A 52 3.66 -7.55 4.92
N GLU A 53 4.88 -7.79 5.40
CA GLU A 53 6.11 -7.69 4.61
C GLU A 53 6.10 -8.56 3.36
N GLY A 54 5.49 -9.75 3.45
CA GLY A 54 5.40 -10.68 2.32
C GLY A 54 4.66 -10.11 1.12
N THR A 55 3.79 -9.12 1.33
CA THR A 55 3.05 -8.46 0.26
C THR A 55 3.74 -7.15 -0.15
N ILE A 56 4.25 -6.41 0.81
CA ILE A 56 4.77 -5.06 0.59
C ILE A 56 6.09 -5.07 -0.19
N TYR A 57 7.04 -5.92 0.17
CA TYR A 57 8.34 -5.93 -0.52
C TYR A 57 8.25 -6.31 -2.00
N PRO A 58 7.49 -7.34 -2.40
CA PRO A 58 7.29 -7.62 -3.82
C PRO A 58 6.58 -6.48 -4.56
N LEU A 59 5.63 -5.81 -3.90
CA LEU A 59 4.95 -4.65 -4.47
C LEU A 59 5.93 -3.51 -4.74
N MET A 60 6.79 -3.18 -3.78
CA MET A 60 7.76 -2.10 -3.94
C MET A 60 8.76 -2.39 -5.06
N ARG A 61 9.15 -3.67 -5.21
CA ARG A 61 10.02 -4.08 -6.32
C ARG A 61 9.34 -3.84 -7.66
N ARG A 62 8.07 -4.23 -7.77
CA ARG A 62 7.30 -4.02 -8.99
C ARG A 62 7.14 -2.53 -9.28
N MET A 63 6.87 -1.71 -8.26
CA MET A 63 6.74 -0.27 -8.44
C MET A 63 8.05 0.36 -8.90
N GLN A 64 9.19 -0.15 -8.43
CA GLN A 64 10.50 0.28 -8.90
C GLN A 64 10.69 -0.10 -10.37
N ASP A 65 10.36 -1.33 -10.74
CA ASP A 65 10.46 -1.80 -12.13
C ASP A 65 9.57 -1.00 -13.06
N ASP A 66 8.41 -0.58 -12.57
CA ASP A 66 7.45 0.23 -13.34
C ASP A 66 7.80 1.73 -13.36
N GLY A 67 8.87 2.12 -12.69
CA GLY A 67 9.32 3.51 -12.69
C GLY A 67 8.53 4.46 -11.82
N LEU A 68 7.68 3.93 -10.92
CA LEU A 68 6.87 4.77 -10.03
C LEU A 68 7.67 5.26 -8.82
N VAL A 69 8.69 4.52 -8.43
CA VAL A 69 9.60 4.88 -7.36
C VAL A 69 11.03 4.64 -7.81
N SER A 70 11.97 5.39 -7.24
CA SER A 70 13.41 5.17 -7.39
C SER A 70 13.98 4.91 -6.00
N THR A 71 15.19 4.38 -5.96
CA THR A 71 15.83 4.02 -4.70
C THR A 71 17.23 4.62 -4.60
N TYR A 72 17.69 4.82 -3.37
CA TYR A 72 19.05 5.25 -3.08
C TYR A 72 19.44 4.70 -1.71
N LEU A 73 20.75 4.59 -1.50
CA LEU A 73 21.28 4.05 -0.25
C LEU A 73 21.70 5.20 0.68
N VAL A 74 21.42 5.04 1.96
CA VAL A 74 21.82 5.97 3.01
C VAL A 74 22.62 5.19 4.03
N GLU A 75 23.84 5.64 4.35
CA GLU A 75 24.65 5.00 5.37
C GLU A 75 23.97 5.12 6.74
N ALA A 76 23.99 4.04 7.48
CA ALA A 76 23.47 3.99 8.85
C ALA A 76 24.62 3.73 9.80
N PRO A 77 24.78 4.52 10.88
CA PRO A 77 25.84 4.30 11.86
C PRO A 77 25.72 2.89 12.46
N GLY A 78 26.83 2.14 12.43
CA GLY A 78 26.90 0.82 13.05
C GLY A 78 26.12 -0.29 12.33
N GLY A 79 25.66 -0.06 11.09
CA GLY A 79 24.92 -1.08 10.37
C GLY A 79 25.07 -0.96 8.87
N PRO A 80 24.43 -1.88 8.11
CA PRO A 80 24.46 -1.79 6.65
C PRO A 80 23.68 -0.56 6.17
N PRO A 81 23.99 -0.07 4.96
CA PRO A 81 23.25 1.05 4.39
C PRO A 81 21.78 0.71 4.25
N ARG A 82 20.91 1.71 4.44
CA ARG A 82 19.47 1.58 4.28
C ARG A 82 19.04 2.00 2.90
N LYS A 83 18.18 1.21 2.28
CA LYS A 83 17.63 1.51 0.96
C LYS A 83 16.38 2.36 1.15
N TYR A 84 16.46 3.60 0.68
CA TYR A 84 15.35 4.54 0.71
C TYR A 84 14.60 4.53 -0.62
N TYR A 85 13.32 4.76 -0.56
CA TYR A 85 12.44 4.87 -1.73
C TYR A 85 11.97 6.30 -1.87
N ARG A 86 11.93 6.77 -3.09
CA ARG A 86 11.47 8.11 -3.45
C ARG A 86 10.45 8.00 -4.57
N MET A 87 9.35 8.74 -4.45
CA MET A 87 8.37 8.80 -5.52
C MET A 87 8.93 9.56 -6.72
N THR A 88 8.79 9.00 -7.92
CA THR A 88 9.21 9.66 -9.16
C THR A 88 8.11 10.59 -9.67
N GLU A 89 8.40 11.34 -10.74
CA GLU A 89 7.39 12.14 -11.44
C GLU A 89 6.24 11.26 -11.92
N ALA A 90 6.58 10.10 -12.52
CA ALA A 90 5.57 9.13 -12.95
C ALA A 90 4.74 8.63 -11.77
N GLY A 91 5.38 8.38 -10.62
CA GLY A 91 4.67 7.99 -9.41
C GLY A 91 3.72 9.07 -8.92
N ARG A 92 4.12 10.32 -9.00
CA ARG A 92 3.28 11.45 -8.60
C ARG A 92 2.03 11.55 -9.48
N THR A 93 2.21 11.42 -10.80
CA THR A 93 1.09 11.44 -11.74
C THR A 93 0.15 10.26 -11.49
N THR A 94 0.71 9.08 -11.29
CA THR A 94 -0.06 7.87 -11.00
C THR A 94 -0.85 8.03 -9.70
N LEU A 95 -0.22 8.57 -8.65
CA LEU A 95 -0.89 8.80 -7.37
C LEU A 95 -2.12 9.69 -7.53
N LYS A 96 -1.99 10.77 -8.30
CA LYS A 96 -3.10 11.70 -8.52
C LYS A 96 -4.27 10.99 -9.19
N LEU A 97 -4.01 10.22 -10.24
CA LEU A 97 -5.04 9.49 -10.97
C LEU A 97 -5.67 8.40 -10.11
N GLN A 98 -4.86 7.63 -9.40
CA GLN A 98 -5.37 6.57 -8.53
C GLN A 98 -6.24 7.13 -7.41
N ARG A 99 -5.84 8.27 -6.85
CA ARG A 99 -6.62 8.90 -5.78
C ARG A 99 -8.00 9.33 -6.27
N GLU A 100 -8.07 9.92 -7.44
CA GLU A 100 -9.33 10.35 -8.04
C GLU A 100 -10.23 9.15 -8.35
N GLU A 101 -9.66 8.13 -8.97
CA GLU A 101 -10.40 6.91 -9.29
C GLU A 101 -10.89 6.20 -8.03
N TRP A 102 -10.05 6.10 -7.02
CA TRP A 102 -10.40 5.48 -5.75
C TRP A 102 -11.56 6.20 -5.08
N LYS A 103 -11.51 7.53 -5.00
CA LYS A 103 -12.57 8.32 -4.35
C LYS A 103 -13.90 8.14 -5.07
N GLY A 104 -13.89 8.18 -6.40
CA GLY A 104 -15.10 7.99 -7.18
C GLY A 104 -15.68 6.60 -7.02
N PHE A 105 -14.82 5.58 -7.08
CA PHE A 105 -15.26 4.20 -6.91
C PHE A 105 -15.80 3.94 -5.51
N MET A 106 -15.12 4.44 -4.48
CA MET A 106 -15.57 4.32 -3.10
C MET A 106 -16.95 4.95 -2.91
N ALA A 107 -17.15 6.14 -3.44
CA ALA A 107 -18.43 6.82 -3.33
C ALA A 107 -19.55 6.00 -3.98
N SER A 108 -19.26 5.40 -5.13
CA SER A 108 -20.24 4.55 -5.84
C SER A 108 -20.59 3.30 -5.03
N VAL A 109 -19.57 2.64 -4.46
CA VAL A 109 -19.79 1.45 -3.64
C VAL A 109 -20.55 1.79 -2.37
N GLU A 110 -20.17 2.87 -1.70
CA GLU A 110 -20.85 3.34 -0.49
C GLU A 110 -22.33 3.60 -0.75
N LYS A 111 -22.63 4.22 -1.88
CA LYS A 111 -24.01 4.49 -2.27
C LYS A 111 -24.79 3.19 -2.46
N MET A 112 -24.20 2.21 -3.16
CA MET A 112 -24.85 0.91 -3.36
C MET A 112 -25.11 0.20 -2.04
N LEU A 113 -24.13 0.21 -1.14
CA LEU A 113 -24.25 -0.44 0.16
C LEU A 113 -25.33 0.23 1.03
N GLY A 114 -25.39 1.54 0.99
CA GLY A 114 -26.41 2.30 1.71
C GLY A 114 -27.81 2.03 1.19
N ASP A 115 -27.96 1.94 -0.13
CA ASP A 115 -29.25 1.64 -0.76
C ASP A 115 -29.69 0.19 -0.53
N ALA A 116 -28.74 -0.72 -0.28
CA ALA A 116 -28.99 -2.13 -0.09
C ALA A 116 -29.37 -2.50 1.36
N SER A 117 -29.18 -1.61 2.32
CA SER A 117 -29.45 -1.87 3.74
C SER A 117 -30.91 -1.62 4.17
#